data_5d70d70e9e36e728d3e73122c4a148be
#
_entry.id   5d70d70e9e36e728d3e73122c4a148be
#
_cell.length_a   1.000
_cell.length_b   1.000
_cell.length_c   1.000
_cell.angle_alpha   90.00
_cell.angle_beta   90.00
_cell.angle_gamma   90.00
#
_symmetry.space_group_name_H-M   'P 1'
#
loop_
_entity.id
_entity.type
_entity.pdbx_description
1 polymer ?
#
loop_
_entity_poly.entity_id
_entity_poly.type
_entity_poly.pdbx_seq_one_letter_code
_entity_poly.pdbx_strand_id
1 'polypeptide(L)'
;GSVIGSFLNVVIYRTPLHMSIVNGPSHCFSCGERIKPYDLVPIFSWIFLGGKCRKCKAPISARYTVVEALTGIMFLLAYIRFSASLPMVVAIVFFSLLIVLSCIDIDHMEIPYWCTISIAVLGIATFFTEPNMPWWEHFAGAAVIAVPFAILALFGGMGGGDVQLMAASGFVLGWKIVPSAVIGVVVGAVYGLIVLCVSSRFTKEQSAKISEKLTEWCEGKAVDSSKDVIIGEFEHGKCKIDPELFEEKAWNISGDELKAATESLGNELNEVIGGLPDSKEYVLDRKRTRLNSSH
;
A
#
# COMPACT_ATOMS: atom_id res chain seq x y z
N GLY A 1 -14.73 -18.45 9.59
CA GLY A 1 -13.96 -17.56 8.72
C GLY A 1 -13.19 -16.51 9.51
N SER A 2 -13.88 -15.63 10.24
CA SER A 2 -13.24 -14.49 10.93
C SER A 2 -12.18 -14.88 11.95
N VAL A 3 -12.29 -16.04 12.61
CA VAL A 3 -11.25 -16.57 13.51
C VAL A 3 -9.98 -16.89 12.75
N ILE A 4 -10.12 -17.48 11.57
CA ILE A 4 -8.96 -17.68 10.67
C ILE A 4 -8.41 -16.34 10.22
N GLY A 5 -9.27 -15.35 9.90
CA GLY A 5 -8.84 -13.98 9.57
C GLY A 5 -8.01 -13.32 10.66
N SER A 6 -8.36 -13.52 11.92
CA SER A 6 -7.55 -13.04 13.05
C SER A 6 -6.16 -13.71 13.10
N PHE A 7 -6.07 -15.00 12.78
CA PHE A 7 -4.79 -15.68 12.62
C PHE A 7 -4.01 -15.18 11.40
N LEU A 8 -4.68 -14.92 10.26
CA LEU A 8 -4.04 -14.35 9.08
C LEU A 8 -3.39 -13.00 9.37
N ASN A 9 -3.98 -12.16 10.23
CA ASN A 9 -3.37 -10.91 10.66
C ASN A 9 -2.01 -11.14 11.37
N VAL A 10 -1.88 -12.23 12.14
CA VAL A 10 -0.58 -12.59 12.74
C VAL A 10 0.42 -12.99 11.67
N VAL A 11 0.00 -13.75 10.67
CA VAL A 11 0.86 -14.16 9.54
C VAL A 11 1.32 -12.93 8.75
N ILE A 12 0.39 -12.04 8.39
CA ILE A 12 0.66 -10.80 7.64
C ILE A 12 1.72 -9.95 8.35
N TYR A 13 1.57 -9.78 9.66
CA TYR A 13 2.47 -8.94 10.43
C TYR A 13 3.85 -9.58 10.66
N ARG A 14 3.88 -10.88 10.99
CA ARG A 14 5.11 -11.55 11.42
C ARG A 14 5.99 -12.03 10.27
N THR A 15 5.41 -12.36 9.13
CA THR A 15 6.16 -12.90 7.98
C THR A 15 7.24 -11.93 7.47
N PRO A 16 6.94 -10.66 7.19
CA PRO A 16 7.96 -9.72 6.70
C PRO A 16 9.06 -9.44 7.72
N LEU A 17 8.72 -9.55 9.01
CA LEU A 17 9.66 -9.34 10.12
C LEU A 17 10.47 -10.59 10.48
N HIS A 18 10.32 -11.69 9.74
CA HIS A 18 10.95 -12.99 10.02
C HIS A 18 10.70 -13.51 11.46
N MET A 19 9.57 -13.12 12.06
CA MET A 19 9.18 -13.54 13.40
C MET A 19 8.45 -14.87 13.37
N SER A 20 8.57 -15.65 14.45
CA SER A 20 7.84 -16.92 14.58
C SER A 20 6.33 -16.69 14.59
N ILE A 21 5.60 -17.37 13.70
CA ILE A 21 4.15 -17.32 13.61
C ILE A 21 3.50 -18.09 14.78
N VAL A 22 4.19 -19.12 15.28
CA VAL A 22 3.65 -20.04 16.31
C VAL A 22 3.93 -19.54 17.73
N ASN A 23 5.09 -18.93 17.95
CA ASN A 23 5.54 -18.56 19.29
C ASN A 23 5.27 -17.07 19.58
N GLY A 24 4.66 -16.84 20.75
CA GLY A 24 4.46 -15.51 21.33
C GLY A 24 2.99 -15.06 21.35
N PRO A 25 2.51 -14.59 22.50
CA PRO A 25 1.17 -14.07 22.64
C PRO A 25 1.00 -12.76 21.86
N SER A 26 -0.22 -12.45 21.47
CA SER A 26 -0.57 -11.14 20.96
C SER A 26 -0.49 -10.09 22.08
N HIS A 27 0.13 -8.95 21.80
CA HIS A 27 0.33 -7.86 22.76
C HIS A 27 0.04 -6.52 22.12
N CYS A 28 -0.25 -5.52 22.92
CA CYS A 28 -0.43 -4.16 22.46
C CYS A 28 0.93 -3.54 22.10
N PHE A 29 1.08 -2.99 20.89
CA PHE A 29 2.34 -2.38 20.44
C PHE A 29 2.75 -1.15 21.25
N SER A 30 1.79 -0.43 21.84
CA SER A 30 2.08 0.80 22.59
C SER A 30 2.46 0.56 24.05
N CYS A 31 1.87 -0.43 24.72
CA CYS A 31 2.11 -0.67 26.15
C CYS A 31 2.68 -2.04 26.49
N GLY A 32 2.90 -2.92 25.50
CA GLY A 32 3.42 -4.27 25.69
C GLY A 32 2.47 -5.24 26.43
N GLU A 33 1.30 -4.80 26.86
CA GLU A 33 0.35 -5.64 27.60
C GLU A 33 -0.18 -6.76 26.73
N ARG A 34 -0.21 -7.96 27.29
CA ARG A 34 -0.77 -9.15 26.63
C ARG A 34 -2.28 -8.98 26.41
N ILE A 35 -2.75 -9.22 25.18
CA ILE A 35 -4.16 -9.16 24.83
C ILE A 35 -4.85 -10.39 25.43
N LYS A 36 -5.96 -10.17 26.13
CA LYS A 36 -6.73 -11.24 26.76
C LYS A 36 -7.54 -12.02 25.72
N PRO A 37 -7.80 -13.33 25.91
CA PRO A 37 -8.50 -14.14 24.91
C PRO A 37 -9.86 -13.59 24.46
N TYR A 38 -10.61 -12.98 25.36
CA TYR A 38 -11.91 -12.38 25.04
C TYR A 38 -11.79 -11.08 24.24
N ASP A 39 -10.63 -10.41 24.26
CA ASP A 39 -10.33 -9.24 23.44
C ASP A 39 -9.78 -9.63 22.04
N LEU A 40 -9.61 -10.94 21.80
CA LEU A 40 -9.25 -11.52 20.49
C LEU A 40 -10.46 -12.06 19.71
N VAL A 41 -11.68 -11.86 20.22
CA VAL A 41 -12.90 -12.23 19.46
C VAL A 41 -12.98 -11.36 18.23
N PRO A 42 -12.89 -11.94 17.00
CA PRO A 42 -12.76 -11.18 15.78
C PRO A 42 -13.94 -10.22 15.58
N ILE A 43 -13.66 -9.03 15.05
CA ILE A 43 -14.63 -7.96 14.73
C ILE A 43 -15.28 -7.40 16.01
N PHE A 44 -15.91 -8.26 16.82
CA PHE A 44 -16.69 -7.82 17.98
C PHE A 44 -15.83 -7.13 19.03
N SER A 45 -14.65 -7.67 19.37
CA SER A 45 -13.77 -7.05 20.35
C SER A 45 -13.36 -5.64 19.95
N TRP A 46 -13.06 -5.40 18.67
CA TRP A 46 -12.70 -4.08 18.16
C TRP A 46 -13.88 -3.11 18.28
N ILE A 47 -15.10 -3.54 17.94
CA ILE A 47 -16.30 -2.71 18.05
C ILE A 47 -16.58 -2.36 19.53
N PHE A 48 -16.57 -3.36 20.44
CA PHE A 48 -16.85 -3.14 21.86
C PHE A 48 -15.79 -2.29 22.57
N LEU A 49 -14.52 -2.35 22.12
CA LEU A 49 -13.44 -1.53 22.66
C LEU A 49 -13.36 -0.15 21.98
N GLY A 50 -14.20 0.14 20.98
CA GLY A 50 -14.17 1.37 20.21
C GLY A 50 -12.84 1.57 19.47
N GLY A 51 -12.24 0.48 18.97
CA GLY A 51 -10.96 0.52 18.26
C GLY A 51 -9.76 0.92 19.12
N LYS A 52 -9.80 0.69 20.43
CA LYS A 52 -8.75 1.14 21.37
C LYS A 52 -8.30 0.00 22.28
N CYS A 53 -7.02 0.05 22.68
CA CYS A 53 -6.49 -0.86 23.68
C CYS A 53 -7.24 -0.71 25.01
N ARG A 54 -7.58 -1.83 25.65
CA ARG A 54 -8.29 -1.84 26.95
C ARG A 54 -7.50 -1.08 28.04
N LYS A 55 -6.17 -1.24 28.07
CA LYS A 55 -5.29 -0.70 29.12
C LYS A 55 -4.85 0.75 28.84
N CYS A 56 -4.15 0.97 27.73
CA CYS A 56 -3.53 2.27 27.43
C CYS A 56 -4.38 3.19 26.53
N LYS A 57 -5.53 2.71 26.02
CA LYS A 57 -6.43 3.44 25.12
C LYS A 57 -5.82 3.85 23.79
N ALA A 58 -4.61 3.38 23.46
CA ALA A 58 -4.00 3.61 22.15
C ALA A 58 -4.90 3.05 21.03
N PRO A 59 -5.01 3.72 19.87
CA PRO A 59 -5.86 3.30 18.77
C PRO A 59 -5.35 2.00 18.15
N ILE A 60 -6.27 1.10 17.82
CA ILE A 60 -6.02 -0.16 17.10
C ILE A 60 -6.53 0.02 15.67
N SER A 61 -5.68 -0.21 14.68
CA SER A 61 -6.02 -0.06 13.27
C SER A 61 -7.28 -0.88 12.91
N ALA A 62 -8.21 -0.25 12.21
CA ALA A 62 -9.41 -0.91 11.66
C ALA A 62 -9.05 -2.01 10.62
N ARG A 63 -7.83 -1.99 10.07
CA ARG A 63 -7.35 -2.97 9.10
C ARG A 63 -7.47 -4.41 9.62
N TYR A 64 -7.16 -4.63 10.90
CA TYR A 64 -7.30 -5.97 11.51
C TYR A 64 -8.73 -6.49 11.37
N THR A 65 -9.71 -5.67 11.69
CA THR A 65 -11.12 -6.00 11.59
C THR A 65 -11.59 -6.17 10.14
N VAL A 66 -11.04 -5.38 9.22
CA VAL A 66 -11.34 -5.51 7.78
C VAL A 66 -10.85 -6.86 7.25
N VAL A 67 -9.64 -7.29 7.58
CA VAL A 67 -9.11 -8.62 7.19
C VAL A 67 -9.96 -9.74 7.79
N GLU A 68 -10.37 -9.63 9.04
CA GLU A 68 -11.23 -10.60 9.71
C GLU A 68 -12.61 -10.71 9.04
N ALA A 69 -13.22 -9.57 8.71
CA ALA A 69 -14.51 -9.50 8.03
C ALA A 69 -14.42 -10.06 6.60
N LEU A 70 -13.39 -9.62 5.84
CA LEU A 70 -13.16 -10.09 4.48
C LEU A 70 -12.96 -11.61 4.43
N THR A 71 -12.14 -12.15 5.33
CA THR A 71 -11.94 -13.61 5.44
C THR A 71 -13.25 -14.32 5.77
N GLY A 72 -14.06 -13.77 6.68
CA GLY A 72 -15.37 -14.31 7.03
C GLY A 72 -16.31 -14.34 5.83
N ILE A 73 -16.38 -13.27 5.07
CA ILE A 73 -17.20 -13.15 3.86
C ILE A 73 -16.74 -14.14 2.79
N MET A 74 -15.43 -14.24 2.52
CA MET A 74 -14.90 -15.17 1.51
C MET A 74 -15.20 -16.63 1.87
N PHE A 75 -15.12 -16.99 3.14
CA PHE A 75 -15.46 -18.33 3.59
C PHE A 75 -16.96 -18.63 3.46
N LEU A 76 -17.79 -17.64 3.73
CA LEU A 76 -19.25 -17.77 3.54
C LEU A 76 -19.57 -17.93 2.05
N LEU A 77 -18.99 -17.16 1.17
CA LEU A 77 -19.16 -17.27 -0.27
C LEU A 77 -18.68 -18.63 -0.82
N ALA A 78 -17.52 -19.10 -0.32
CA ALA A 78 -17.02 -20.44 -0.66
C ALA A 78 -17.99 -21.54 -0.24
N TYR A 79 -18.57 -21.43 0.96
CA TYR A 79 -19.57 -22.38 1.43
C TYR A 79 -20.87 -22.34 0.60
N ILE A 80 -21.39 -21.15 0.29
CA ILE A 80 -22.60 -20.98 -0.55
C ILE A 80 -22.35 -21.57 -1.95
N ARG A 81 -21.14 -21.40 -2.51
CA ARG A 81 -20.83 -21.85 -3.87
C ARG A 81 -20.55 -23.35 -3.97
N PHE A 82 -19.85 -23.91 -2.99
CA PHE A 82 -19.34 -25.29 -3.05
C PHE A 82 -19.95 -26.22 -2.00
N SER A 83 -20.78 -25.71 -1.10
CA SER A 83 -21.30 -26.45 0.06
C SER A 83 -20.15 -27.06 0.90
N ALA A 84 -20.42 -28.02 1.75
CA ALA A 84 -19.39 -28.71 2.55
C ALA A 84 -18.70 -29.78 1.70
N SER A 85 -17.78 -29.39 0.84
CA SER A 85 -17.08 -30.24 -0.12
C SER A 85 -15.57 -29.97 -0.15
N LEU A 86 -14.80 -30.84 -0.78
CA LEU A 86 -13.35 -30.67 -0.93
C LEU A 86 -13.00 -29.42 -1.76
N PRO A 87 -13.68 -29.07 -2.85
CA PRO A 87 -13.50 -27.78 -3.53
C PRO A 87 -13.67 -26.56 -2.64
N MET A 88 -14.57 -26.59 -1.64
CA MET A 88 -14.69 -25.52 -0.66
C MET A 88 -13.41 -25.33 0.15
N VAL A 89 -12.78 -26.42 0.58
CA VAL A 89 -11.52 -26.38 1.32
C VAL A 89 -10.42 -25.74 0.49
N VAL A 90 -10.31 -26.14 -0.79
CA VAL A 90 -9.37 -25.55 -1.74
C VAL A 90 -9.62 -24.04 -1.89
N ALA A 91 -10.86 -23.63 -2.08
CA ALA A 91 -11.23 -22.21 -2.21
C ALA A 91 -10.89 -21.40 -0.94
N ILE A 92 -11.16 -21.94 0.24
CA ILE A 92 -10.85 -21.32 1.53
C ILE A 92 -9.34 -21.09 1.69
N VAL A 93 -8.53 -22.10 1.39
CA VAL A 93 -7.06 -21.99 1.46
C VAL A 93 -6.56 -20.99 0.43
N PHE A 94 -7.07 -21.05 -0.81
CA PHE A 94 -6.71 -20.12 -1.88
C PHE A 94 -6.99 -18.67 -1.50
N PHE A 95 -8.21 -18.35 -1.04
CA PHE A 95 -8.55 -17.00 -0.61
C PHE A 95 -7.74 -16.54 0.60
N SER A 96 -7.43 -17.43 1.53
CA SER A 96 -6.57 -17.10 2.68
C SER A 96 -5.16 -16.70 2.24
N LEU A 97 -4.57 -17.44 1.30
CA LEU A 97 -3.25 -17.12 0.74
C LEU A 97 -3.28 -15.80 -0.04
N LEU A 98 -4.33 -15.54 -0.83
CA LEU A 98 -4.48 -14.28 -1.55
C LEU A 98 -4.63 -13.08 -0.60
N ILE A 99 -5.39 -13.20 0.50
CA ILE A 99 -5.55 -12.14 1.49
C ILE A 99 -4.20 -11.82 2.15
N VAL A 100 -3.47 -12.85 2.59
CA VAL A 100 -2.14 -12.67 3.19
C VAL A 100 -1.20 -11.98 2.22
N LEU A 101 -1.12 -12.49 0.99
CA LEU A 101 -0.23 -11.97 -0.04
C LEU A 101 -0.58 -10.51 -0.37
N SER A 102 -1.86 -10.21 -0.64
CA SER A 102 -2.30 -8.84 -0.95
C SER A 102 -2.00 -7.86 0.18
N CYS A 103 -2.15 -8.27 1.43
CA CYS A 103 -1.84 -7.40 2.56
C CYS A 103 -0.34 -7.16 2.73
N ILE A 104 0.51 -8.16 2.47
CA ILE A 104 1.96 -8.02 2.53
C ILE A 104 2.45 -7.14 1.36
N ASP A 105 1.90 -7.35 0.17
CA ASP A 105 2.26 -6.56 -1.01
C ASP A 105 1.90 -5.08 -0.84
N ILE A 106 0.73 -4.76 -0.29
CA ILE A 106 0.34 -3.37 0.01
C ILE A 106 1.31 -2.69 0.99
N ASP A 107 1.87 -3.43 1.96
CA ASP A 107 2.74 -2.86 3.00
C ASP A 107 4.20 -2.78 2.58
N HIS A 108 4.69 -3.80 1.86
CA HIS A 108 6.11 -4.01 1.61
C HIS A 108 6.45 -4.04 0.12
N MET A 109 5.45 -4.05 -0.77
CA MET A 109 5.62 -4.24 -2.22
C MET A 109 6.44 -5.50 -2.56
N GLU A 110 6.27 -6.54 -1.75
CA GLU A 110 6.95 -7.81 -1.89
C GLU A 110 5.95 -8.97 -1.91
N ILE A 111 6.15 -9.91 -2.84
CA ILE A 111 5.36 -11.14 -2.95
C ILE A 111 6.16 -12.29 -2.32
N PRO A 112 5.76 -12.80 -1.14
CA PRO A 112 6.47 -13.90 -0.50
C PRO A 112 6.41 -15.18 -1.33
N TYR A 113 7.55 -15.72 -1.71
CA TYR A 113 7.64 -16.94 -2.54
C TYR A 113 6.89 -18.15 -1.96
N TRP A 114 6.85 -18.28 -0.63
CA TRP A 114 6.13 -19.38 0.00
C TRP A 114 4.63 -19.32 -0.27
N CYS A 115 4.03 -18.13 -0.37
CA CYS A 115 2.62 -17.96 -0.75
C CYS A 115 2.39 -18.47 -2.17
N THR A 116 3.22 -18.06 -3.12
CA THR A 116 3.10 -18.44 -4.53
C THR A 116 3.29 -19.94 -4.71
N ILE A 117 4.29 -20.53 -4.03
CA ILE A 117 4.52 -21.98 -4.03
C ILE A 117 3.32 -22.71 -3.42
N SER A 118 2.77 -22.21 -2.32
CA SER A 118 1.59 -22.81 -1.69
C SER A 118 0.37 -22.79 -2.61
N ILE A 119 0.16 -21.71 -3.37
CA ILE A 119 -0.89 -21.62 -4.39
C ILE A 119 -0.64 -22.64 -5.51
N ALA A 120 0.59 -22.78 -5.99
CA ALA A 120 0.93 -23.76 -7.03
C ALA A 120 0.71 -25.20 -6.54
N VAL A 121 1.09 -25.51 -5.30
CA VAL A 121 0.81 -26.82 -4.67
C VAL A 121 -0.69 -27.06 -4.54
N LEU A 122 -1.46 -26.02 -4.17
CA LEU A 122 -2.91 -26.11 -4.12
C LEU A 122 -3.51 -26.44 -5.50
N GLY A 123 -2.88 -25.97 -6.60
CA GLY A 123 -3.26 -26.33 -7.97
C GLY A 123 -3.16 -27.83 -8.24
N ILE A 124 -2.24 -28.55 -7.59
CA ILE A 124 -2.19 -30.02 -7.68
C ILE A 124 -3.43 -30.65 -7.03
N ALA A 125 -3.93 -30.07 -5.93
CA ALA A 125 -5.14 -30.57 -5.28
C ALA A 125 -6.39 -30.41 -6.18
N THR A 126 -6.39 -29.43 -7.09
CA THR A 126 -7.53 -29.23 -8.00
C THR A 126 -7.72 -30.37 -9.00
N PHE A 127 -6.68 -31.14 -9.33
CA PHE A 127 -6.81 -32.38 -10.14
C PHE A 127 -7.75 -33.39 -9.49
N PHE A 128 -7.82 -33.40 -8.17
CA PHE A 128 -8.66 -34.35 -7.42
C PHE A 128 -10.02 -33.76 -7.07
N THR A 129 -10.14 -32.43 -7.05
CA THR A 129 -11.37 -31.75 -6.61
C THR A 129 -12.25 -31.31 -7.77
N GLU A 130 -11.69 -31.17 -8.97
CA GLU A 130 -12.38 -30.76 -10.21
C GLU A 130 -12.20 -31.83 -11.30
N PRO A 131 -12.78 -33.04 -11.16
CA PRO A 131 -12.55 -34.14 -12.09
C PRO A 131 -13.05 -33.87 -13.53
N ASN A 132 -13.92 -32.88 -13.70
CA ASN A 132 -14.44 -32.47 -15.01
C ASN A 132 -13.48 -31.50 -15.74
N MET A 133 -12.42 -31.01 -15.08
CA MET A 133 -11.42 -30.14 -15.68
C MET A 133 -10.26 -31.01 -16.21
N PRO A 134 -10.02 -31.07 -17.53
CA PRO A 134 -8.93 -31.85 -18.07
C PRO A 134 -7.58 -31.28 -17.62
N TRP A 135 -6.61 -32.15 -17.41
CA TRP A 135 -5.29 -31.80 -16.90
C TRP A 135 -4.58 -30.69 -17.68
N TRP A 136 -4.78 -30.59 -18.98
CA TRP A 136 -4.18 -29.54 -19.82
C TRP A 136 -4.75 -28.16 -19.58
N GLU A 137 -5.99 -28.02 -19.07
CA GLU A 137 -6.59 -26.73 -18.73
C GLU A 137 -5.85 -26.01 -17.61
N HIS A 138 -5.29 -26.72 -16.66
CA HIS A 138 -4.46 -26.15 -15.60
C HIS A 138 -3.23 -25.45 -16.18
N PHE A 139 -2.54 -26.13 -17.09
CA PHE A 139 -1.35 -25.56 -17.75
C PHE A 139 -1.72 -24.46 -18.75
N ALA A 140 -2.82 -24.63 -19.48
CA ALA A 140 -3.32 -23.61 -20.40
C ALA A 140 -3.74 -22.34 -19.65
N GLY A 141 -4.42 -22.46 -18.51
CA GLY A 141 -4.79 -21.33 -17.65
C GLY A 141 -3.56 -20.59 -17.10
N ALA A 142 -2.56 -21.35 -16.63
CA ALA A 142 -1.30 -20.77 -16.22
C ALA A 142 -0.61 -20.00 -17.36
N ALA A 143 -0.49 -20.61 -18.54
CA ALA A 143 0.19 -20.02 -19.69
C ALA A 143 -0.53 -18.77 -20.23
N VAL A 144 -1.86 -18.84 -20.39
CA VAL A 144 -2.67 -17.75 -20.95
C VAL A 144 -2.55 -16.47 -20.15
N ILE A 145 -2.43 -16.57 -18.82
CA ILE A 145 -2.28 -15.38 -17.99
C ILE A 145 -0.82 -15.03 -17.76
N ALA A 146 0.07 -16.00 -17.54
CA ALA A 146 1.47 -15.72 -17.25
C ALA A 146 2.22 -15.13 -18.43
N VAL A 147 1.92 -15.54 -19.67
CA VAL A 147 2.63 -15.06 -20.86
C VAL A 147 2.44 -13.56 -21.09
N PRO A 148 1.22 -12.98 -21.11
CA PRO A 148 1.03 -11.53 -21.22
C PRO A 148 1.72 -10.77 -20.08
N PHE A 149 1.63 -11.26 -18.84
CA PHE A 149 2.26 -10.62 -17.69
C PHE A 149 3.80 -10.71 -17.75
N ALA A 150 4.35 -11.84 -18.24
CA ALA A 150 5.78 -11.98 -18.47
C ALA A 150 6.28 -10.98 -19.54
N ILE A 151 5.52 -10.81 -20.63
CA ILE A 151 5.84 -9.81 -21.65
C ILE A 151 5.86 -8.40 -21.04
N LEU A 152 4.85 -8.03 -20.24
CA LEU A 152 4.82 -6.74 -19.55
C LEU A 152 6.00 -6.57 -18.58
N ALA A 153 6.40 -7.64 -17.88
CA ALA A 153 7.55 -7.62 -16.98
C ALA A 153 8.87 -7.41 -17.74
N LEU A 154 9.03 -7.98 -18.95
CA LEU A 154 10.20 -7.73 -19.80
C LEU A 154 10.35 -6.27 -20.24
N PHE A 155 9.26 -5.54 -20.37
CA PHE A 155 9.26 -4.09 -20.64
C PHE A 155 9.40 -3.22 -19.38
N GLY A 156 9.65 -3.84 -18.23
CA GLY A 156 9.83 -3.10 -16.96
C GLY A 156 8.53 -2.58 -16.34
N GLY A 157 7.38 -2.99 -16.85
CA GLY A 157 6.08 -2.51 -16.35
C GLY A 157 5.54 -3.28 -15.13
N MET A 158 6.21 -4.40 -14.71
CA MET A 158 5.69 -5.28 -13.65
C MET A 158 6.78 -6.10 -12.99
N GLY A 159 6.59 -6.47 -11.73
CA GLY A 159 7.51 -7.31 -10.97
C GLY A 159 7.47 -8.80 -11.39
N GLY A 160 8.59 -9.50 -11.27
CA GLY A 160 8.63 -10.95 -11.54
C GLY A 160 7.76 -11.78 -10.61
N GLY A 161 7.49 -11.29 -9.39
CA GLY A 161 6.59 -11.92 -8.43
C GLY A 161 5.14 -11.97 -8.92
N ASP A 162 4.67 -10.91 -9.59
CA ASP A 162 3.32 -10.86 -10.18
C ASP A 162 3.12 -11.93 -11.25
N VAL A 163 4.13 -12.13 -12.09
CA VAL A 163 4.10 -13.18 -13.13
C VAL A 163 3.97 -14.57 -12.49
N GLN A 164 4.72 -14.83 -11.42
CA GLN A 164 4.67 -16.11 -10.71
C GLN A 164 3.31 -16.32 -10.03
N LEU A 165 2.76 -15.26 -9.40
CA LEU A 165 1.45 -15.32 -8.78
C LEU A 165 0.34 -15.59 -9.80
N MET A 166 0.38 -14.91 -10.96
CA MET A 166 -0.58 -15.12 -12.04
C MET A 166 -0.47 -16.52 -12.61
N ALA A 167 0.75 -17.05 -12.82
CA ALA A 167 0.97 -18.41 -13.25
C ALA A 167 0.40 -19.44 -12.26
N ALA A 168 0.69 -19.29 -10.97
CA ALA A 168 0.19 -20.18 -9.93
C ALA A 168 -1.34 -20.13 -9.81
N SER A 169 -1.93 -18.93 -9.85
CA SER A 169 -3.38 -18.74 -9.81
C SER A 169 -4.08 -19.31 -11.06
N GLY A 170 -3.46 -19.13 -12.24
CA GLY A 170 -3.92 -19.73 -13.48
C GLY A 170 -3.90 -21.25 -13.47
N PHE A 171 -2.89 -21.83 -12.82
CA PHE A 171 -2.78 -23.27 -12.60
C PHE A 171 -3.90 -23.82 -11.69
N VAL A 172 -4.32 -23.07 -10.67
CA VAL A 172 -5.47 -23.43 -9.80
C VAL A 172 -6.80 -23.33 -10.54
N LEU A 173 -7.02 -22.25 -11.28
CA LEU A 173 -8.32 -21.85 -11.82
C LEU A 173 -8.56 -22.31 -13.27
N GLY A 174 -7.51 -22.72 -13.99
CA GLY A 174 -7.61 -23.04 -15.40
C GLY A 174 -8.16 -21.86 -16.23
N TRP A 175 -9.01 -22.12 -17.21
CA TRP A 175 -9.63 -21.05 -18.03
C TRP A 175 -10.48 -20.06 -17.25
N LYS A 176 -10.96 -20.42 -16.05
CA LYS A 176 -11.74 -19.54 -15.16
C LYS A 176 -10.91 -18.32 -14.68
N ILE A 177 -9.58 -18.36 -14.83
CA ILE A 177 -8.69 -17.22 -14.51
C ILE A 177 -8.92 -16.04 -15.45
N VAL A 178 -9.25 -16.27 -16.73
CA VAL A 178 -9.35 -15.22 -17.75
C VAL A 178 -10.39 -14.15 -17.39
N PRO A 179 -11.67 -14.50 -17.15
CA PRO A 179 -12.65 -13.48 -16.75
C PRO A 179 -12.31 -12.81 -15.42
N SER A 180 -11.71 -13.55 -14.47
CA SER A 180 -11.28 -12.99 -13.19
C SER A 180 -10.15 -11.96 -13.37
N ALA A 181 -9.19 -12.25 -14.23
CA ALA A 181 -8.09 -11.34 -14.56
C ALA A 181 -8.58 -10.08 -15.27
N VAL A 182 -9.50 -10.22 -16.24
CA VAL A 182 -10.11 -9.07 -16.94
C VAL A 182 -10.84 -8.16 -15.94
N ILE A 183 -11.64 -8.72 -15.04
CA ILE A 183 -12.32 -7.95 -14.00
C ILE A 183 -11.29 -7.27 -13.10
N GLY A 184 -10.24 -7.98 -12.69
CA GLY A 184 -9.16 -7.43 -11.86
C GLY A 184 -8.45 -6.25 -12.52
N VAL A 185 -8.12 -6.36 -13.81
CA VAL A 185 -7.50 -5.28 -14.59
C VAL A 185 -8.42 -4.08 -14.71
N VAL A 186 -9.70 -4.28 -14.99
CA VAL A 186 -10.70 -3.19 -15.09
C VAL A 186 -10.85 -2.48 -13.75
N VAL A 187 -11.01 -3.22 -12.66
CA VAL A 187 -11.12 -2.65 -11.30
C VAL A 187 -9.84 -1.89 -10.92
N GLY A 188 -8.67 -2.48 -11.20
CA GLY A 188 -7.37 -1.83 -10.97
C GLY A 188 -7.19 -0.55 -11.79
N ALA A 189 -7.59 -0.56 -13.07
CA ALA A 189 -7.53 0.62 -13.92
C ALA A 189 -8.46 1.74 -13.43
N VAL A 190 -9.70 1.40 -13.04
CA VAL A 190 -10.65 2.37 -12.47
C VAL A 190 -10.12 2.96 -11.17
N TYR A 191 -9.60 2.12 -10.27
CA TYR A 191 -8.97 2.57 -9.04
C TYR A 191 -7.77 3.49 -9.31
N GLY A 192 -6.87 3.10 -10.21
CA GLY A 192 -5.72 3.91 -10.62
C GLY A 192 -6.13 5.26 -11.19
N LEU A 193 -7.16 5.31 -12.04
CA LEU A 193 -7.71 6.56 -12.57
C LEU A 193 -8.29 7.45 -11.47
N ILE A 194 -9.01 6.88 -10.50
CA ILE A 194 -9.54 7.63 -9.35
C ILE A 194 -8.39 8.23 -8.55
N VAL A 195 -7.38 7.42 -8.22
CA VAL A 195 -6.21 7.87 -7.47
C VAL A 195 -5.47 8.98 -8.22
N LEU A 196 -5.25 8.83 -9.53
CA LEU A 196 -4.62 9.86 -10.36
C LEU A 196 -5.44 11.15 -10.39
N CYS A 197 -6.77 11.06 -10.56
CA CYS A 197 -7.65 12.23 -10.56
C CYS A 197 -7.65 12.96 -9.21
N VAL A 198 -7.72 12.22 -8.12
CA VAL A 198 -7.70 12.80 -6.76
C VAL A 198 -6.34 13.39 -6.45
N SER A 199 -5.26 12.64 -6.71
CA SER A 199 -3.89 13.11 -6.48
C SER A 199 -3.56 14.34 -7.32
N SER A 200 -3.96 14.38 -8.60
CA SER A 200 -3.70 15.53 -9.45
C SER A 200 -4.45 16.80 -9.01
N ARG A 201 -5.68 16.67 -8.51
CA ARG A 201 -6.43 17.81 -7.94
C ARG A 201 -5.80 18.30 -6.66
N PHE A 202 -5.46 17.38 -5.76
CA PHE A 202 -4.84 17.70 -4.48
C PHE A 202 -3.48 18.38 -4.67
N THR A 203 -2.63 17.85 -5.54
CA THR A 203 -1.31 18.41 -5.87
C THR A 203 -1.42 19.81 -6.48
N LYS A 204 -2.41 20.07 -7.37
CA LYS A 204 -2.61 21.39 -7.97
C LYS A 204 -3.04 22.44 -6.95
N GLU A 205 -3.97 22.12 -6.08
CA GLU A 205 -4.46 23.03 -5.05
C GLU A 205 -3.38 23.35 -4.01
N GLN A 206 -2.62 22.33 -3.60
CA GLN A 206 -1.50 22.53 -2.68
C GLN A 206 -0.35 23.29 -3.31
N SER A 207 0.01 22.99 -4.57
CA SER A 207 1.03 23.74 -5.32
C SER A 207 0.64 25.21 -5.45
N ALA A 208 -0.63 25.53 -5.67
CA ALA A 208 -1.11 26.90 -5.72
C ALA A 208 -0.95 27.62 -4.37
N LYS A 209 -1.36 26.98 -3.26
CA LYS A 209 -1.19 27.53 -1.91
C LYS A 209 0.27 27.74 -1.53
N ILE A 210 1.13 26.77 -1.87
CA ILE A 210 2.57 26.86 -1.64
C ILE A 210 3.17 28.01 -2.47
N SER A 211 2.78 28.13 -3.74
CA SER A 211 3.23 29.20 -4.62
C SER A 211 2.81 30.58 -4.10
N GLU A 212 1.59 30.72 -3.60
CA GLU A 212 1.07 31.95 -3.01
C GLU A 212 1.88 32.36 -1.77
N LYS A 213 2.09 31.43 -0.83
CA LYS A 213 2.88 31.66 0.38
C LYS A 213 4.34 32.01 0.09
N LEU A 214 4.95 31.31 -0.89
CA LEU A 214 6.30 31.63 -1.31
C LEU A 214 6.41 33.00 -1.97
N THR A 215 5.40 33.41 -2.73
CA THR A 215 5.35 34.74 -3.34
C THR A 215 5.27 35.83 -2.27
N GLU A 216 4.35 35.69 -1.30
CA GLU A 216 4.25 36.61 -0.15
C GLU A 216 5.57 36.73 0.61
N TRP A 217 6.25 35.58 0.84
CA TRP A 217 7.52 35.56 1.54
C TRP A 217 8.65 36.22 0.75
N CYS A 218 8.69 36.01 -0.58
CA CYS A 218 9.68 36.62 -1.48
C CYS A 218 9.46 38.11 -1.68
N GLU A 219 8.22 38.61 -1.68
CA GLU A 219 7.90 40.03 -1.78
C GLU A 219 8.41 40.83 -0.56
N GLY A 220 8.47 40.20 0.62
CA GLY A 220 9.01 40.82 1.83
C GLY A 220 10.54 40.86 1.89
N LYS A 221 11.24 40.21 0.98
CA LYS A 221 12.71 40.11 0.95
C LYS A 221 13.23 40.36 -0.48
N ALA A 222 14.21 41.25 -0.63
CA ALA A 222 14.78 41.59 -1.93
C ALA A 222 15.58 40.40 -2.49
N VAL A 223 14.95 39.61 -3.32
CA VAL A 223 15.50 38.40 -3.89
C VAL A 223 15.91 38.64 -5.35
N ASP A 224 17.11 38.24 -5.76
CA ASP A 224 17.60 38.41 -7.12
C ASP A 224 16.82 37.57 -8.14
N SER A 225 16.33 38.19 -9.23
CA SER A 225 15.30 37.64 -10.13
C SER A 225 15.81 36.75 -11.27
N SER A 226 17.09 36.33 -11.25
CA SER A 226 17.71 35.74 -12.45
C SER A 226 17.83 34.20 -12.46
N LYS A 227 17.62 33.50 -11.37
CA LYS A 227 17.83 32.03 -11.29
C LYS A 227 16.70 31.29 -10.59
N ASP A 228 16.46 30.04 -11.00
CA ASP A 228 15.64 29.09 -10.28
C ASP A 228 16.42 28.61 -9.04
N VAL A 229 15.77 28.60 -7.88
CA VAL A 229 16.39 28.19 -6.61
C VAL A 229 15.66 26.97 -6.05
N ILE A 230 16.41 25.93 -5.74
CA ILE A 230 15.88 24.75 -5.03
C ILE A 230 15.60 25.18 -3.60
N ILE A 231 14.37 24.98 -3.12
CA ILE A 231 13.94 25.45 -1.81
C ILE A 231 14.14 24.39 -0.73
N GLY A 232 14.08 23.11 -1.09
CA GLY A 232 14.25 22.00 -0.17
C GLY A 232 13.68 20.70 -0.69
N GLU A 233 13.88 19.65 0.09
CA GLU A 233 13.33 18.32 -0.17
C GLU A 233 12.14 18.04 0.73
N PHE A 234 11.20 17.24 0.21
CA PHE A 234 10.05 16.79 0.95
C PHE A 234 10.28 15.36 1.46
N GLU A 235 10.44 15.21 2.76
CA GLU A 235 10.74 13.94 3.41
C GLU A 235 9.71 13.63 4.50
N HIS A 236 9.11 12.43 4.43
CA HIS A 236 8.14 11.94 5.46
C HIS A 236 6.96 12.89 5.77
N GLY A 237 6.42 13.55 4.74
CA GLY A 237 5.27 14.44 4.92
C GLY A 237 5.62 15.81 5.54
N LYS A 238 6.91 16.16 5.62
CA LYS A 238 7.37 17.47 6.09
C LYS A 238 8.30 18.11 5.07
N CYS A 239 8.11 19.38 4.82
CA CYS A 239 9.06 20.16 4.04
C CYS A 239 10.28 20.49 4.90
N LYS A 240 11.45 20.00 4.47
CA LYS A 240 12.74 20.35 5.08
C LYS A 240 13.45 21.30 4.12
N ILE A 241 13.53 22.55 4.52
CA ILE A 241 14.26 23.55 3.75
C ILE A 241 15.73 23.45 4.14
N ASP A 242 16.59 23.22 3.17
CA ASP A 242 18.01 23.14 3.38
C ASP A 242 18.65 24.50 3.08
N PRO A 243 19.24 25.19 4.07
CA PRO A 243 19.91 26.48 3.86
C PRO A 243 21.08 26.40 2.87
N GLU A 244 21.72 25.22 2.74
CA GLU A 244 22.86 25.03 1.85
C GLU A 244 22.45 24.98 0.36
N LEU A 245 21.16 24.66 0.09
CA LEU A 245 20.60 24.68 -1.28
C LEU A 245 20.27 26.10 -1.77
N PHE A 246 20.26 27.10 -0.89
CA PHE A 246 20.12 28.50 -1.28
C PHE A 246 21.48 29.07 -1.68
N GLU A 247 21.60 29.52 -2.92
CA GLU A 247 22.76 30.32 -3.29
C GLU A 247 22.68 31.68 -2.55
N GLU A 248 23.67 31.95 -1.69
CA GLU A 248 23.78 33.23 -0.91
C GLU A 248 23.54 34.48 -1.78
N LYS A 249 23.96 34.44 -3.03
CA LYS A 249 23.82 35.53 -3.99
C LYS A 249 22.39 35.77 -4.49
N ALA A 250 21.52 34.79 -4.36
CA ALA A 250 20.13 34.90 -4.85
C ALA A 250 19.19 35.60 -3.86
N TRP A 251 19.56 35.66 -2.58
CA TRP A 251 18.64 36.08 -1.54
C TRP A 251 19.04 37.37 -0.80
N ASN A 252 20.14 38.01 -1.09
CA ASN A 252 20.66 39.18 -0.39
C ASN A 252 20.64 39.09 1.15
N ILE A 253 20.64 37.86 1.69
CA ILE A 253 20.61 37.54 3.11
C ILE A 253 21.75 36.55 3.33
N SER A 254 22.51 36.68 4.39
CA SER A 254 23.65 35.80 4.69
C SER A 254 23.61 35.25 6.10
N GLY A 255 24.24 34.11 6.31
CA GLY A 255 24.52 33.55 7.62
C GLY A 255 23.28 33.18 8.45
N ASP A 256 23.25 33.64 9.70
CA ASP A 256 22.22 33.29 10.68
C ASP A 256 20.82 33.82 10.34
N GLU A 257 20.73 34.93 9.60
CA GLU A 257 19.44 35.45 9.10
C GLU A 257 18.83 34.54 8.03
N LEU A 258 19.65 33.93 7.17
CA LEU A 258 19.18 32.94 6.19
C LEU A 258 18.63 31.70 6.88
N LYS A 259 19.32 31.19 7.89
CA LYS A 259 18.85 30.03 8.69
C LYS A 259 17.53 30.30 9.37
N ALA A 260 17.40 31.44 10.06
CA ALA A 260 16.15 31.82 10.72
C ALA A 260 15.01 32.01 9.73
N ALA A 261 15.27 32.58 8.54
CA ALA A 261 14.29 32.78 7.50
C ALA A 261 13.85 31.46 6.86
N THR A 262 14.78 30.50 6.62
CA THR A 262 14.44 29.18 6.06
C THR A 262 13.69 28.32 7.06
N GLU A 263 13.98 28.42 8.35
CA GLU A 263 13.25 27.69 9.38
C GLU A 263 11.82 28.24 9.56
N SER A 264 11.63 29.55 9.51
CA SER A 264 10.31 30.18 9.51
C SER A 264 9.47 29.77 8.30
N LEU A 265 10.06 29.83 7.10
CA LEU A 265 9.41 29.42 5.87
C LEU A 265 9.07 27.93 5.88
N GLY A 266 9.98 27.07 6.39
CA GLY A 266 9.75 25.64 6.54
C GLY A 266 8.55 25.32 7.43
N ASN A 267 8.39 26.04 8.53
CA ASN A 267 7.25 25.89 9.45
C ASN A 267 5.94 26.32 8.79
N GLU A 268 5.92 27.46 8.11
CA GLU A 268 4.74 27.96 7.40
C GLU A 268 4.34 27.02 6.24
N LEU A 269 5.31 26.52 5.48
CA LEU A 269 5.05 25.56 4.41
C LEU A 269 4.54 24.21 4.94
N ASN A 270 5.01 23.76 6.09
CA ASN A 270 4.54 22.52 6.71
C ASN A 270 3.08 22.61 7.15
N GLU A 271 2.60 23.79 7.59
CA GLU A 271 1.18 24.00 7.88
C GLU A 271 0.31 23.90 6.62
N VAL A 272 0.82 24.39 5.48
CA VAL A 272 0.09 24.39 4.20
C VAL A 272 0.13 23.02 3.53
N ILE A 273 1.24 22.29 3.68
CA ILE A 273 1.52 21.04 2.93
C ILE A 273 0.88 19.82 3.58
N GLY A 274 0.45 19.86 4.82
CA GLY A 274 0.00 18.71 5.63
C GLY A 274 -0.48 17.49 4.85
N GLY A 275 0.43 16.53 4.57
CA GLY A 275 0.09 15.23 3.98
C GLY A 275 0.49 14.96 2.52
N LEU A 276 1.46 15.69 1.94
CA LEU A 276 2.02 15.32 0.63
C LEU A 276 2.88 14.04 0.68
N PRO A 277 2.85 13.20 -0.37
CA PRO A 277 3.67 12.00 -0.42
C PRO A 277 5.17 12.30 -0.54
N ASP A 278 5.97 11.38 0.02
CA ASP A 278 7.42 11.45 0.18
C ASP A 278 8.22 11.76 -1.11
N SER A 279 9.37 12.40 -0.90
CA SER A 279 10.43 12.66 -1.88
C SER A 279 10.03 13.46 -3.12
N LYS A 280 9.77 14.75 -2.96
CA LYS A 280 9.69 15.71 -4.08
C LYS A 280 10.57 16.91 -3.80
N GLU A 281 11.37 17.26 -4.78
CA GLU A 281 12.19 18.44 -4.79
C GLU A 281 11.34 19.65 -5.21
N TYR A 282 11.39 20.76 -4.47
CA TYR A 282 10.66 21.97 -4.79
C TYR A 282 11.63 23.02 -5.34
N VAL A 283 11.37 23.43 -6.58
CA VAL A 283 12.13 24.47 -7.28
C VAL A 283 11.24 25.70 -7.45
N LEU A 284 11.71 26.85 -7.01
CA LEU A 284 11.05 28.11 -7.24
C LEU A 284 11.38 28.65 -8.64
N ASP A 285 10.43 28.53 -9.58
CA ASP A 285 10.52 29.19 -10.90
C ASP A 285 9.97 30.62 -10.82
N ARG A 286 10.87 31.59 -10.79
CA ARG A 286 10.54 33.01 -10.65
C ARG A 286 9.96 33.68 -11.88
N LYS A 287 10.32 33.22 -13.05
CA LYS A 287 9.78 33.81 -14.30
C LYS A 287 8.28 33.56 -14.43
N ARG A 288 7.73 32.59 -13.72
CA ARG A 288 6.31 32.18 -13.80
C ARG A 288 5.58 32.13 -12.48
N THR A 289 6.21 32.51 -11.36
CA THR A 289 5.64 32.33 -10.00
C THR A 289 5.04 30.93 -9.79
N ARG A 290 5.71 29.87 -10.28
CA ARG A 290 5.23 28.51 -10.22
C ARG A 290 6.21 27.63 -9.46
N LEU A 291 5.67 26.84 -8.56
CA LEU A 291 6.39 25.72 -7.97
C LEU A 291 6.39 24.57 -8.97
N ASN A 292 7.56 24.18 -9.44
CA ASN A 292 7.72 22.94 -10.21
C ASN A 292 8.19 21.85 -9.26
N SER A 293 7.44 20.76 -9.18
CA SER A 293 7.95 19.52 -8.59
C SER A 293 8.73 18.78 -9.68
N SER A 294 10.03 18.65 -9.54
CA SER A 294 10.83 17.74 -10.36
C SER A 294 10.53 16.29 -10.00
N HIS A 295 10.37 15.47 -11.00
CA HIS A 295 10.13 14.01 -10.86
C HIS A 295 11.45 13.28 -10.63
#